data_31a75159d59921926542caf70372f1e6
#
_entry.id   31a75159d59921926542caf70372f1e6
#
_cell.length_a   1.000
_cell.length_b   1.000
_cell.length_c   1.000
_cell.angle_alpha   90.00
_cell.angle_beta   90.00
_cell.angle_gamma   90.00
#
_symmetry.space_group_name_H-M   'P 1'
#
loop_
_entity.id
_entity.type
_entity.pdbx_description
1 polymer ?
#
loop_
_entity_poly.entity_id
_entity_poly.type
_entity_poly.pdbx_seq_one_letter_code
_entity_poly.pdbx_strand_id
1 'polypeptide(L)'
;MSTEKRPELTKEEVLFMHYKRGMAGSGMTALIDAIWKLDRTNRAKIALGFPELVTVCNRFNDEVGYWEDLERRYNKSNELINM
;
A
#
# COMPACT_ATOMS: atom_id res chain seq x y z
N MET A 1 -10.33 5.01 23.69
CA MET A 1 -10.08 5.10 23.15
C MET A 1 -9.76 5.56 22.43
N SER A 2 -9.27 5.48 22.22
CA SER A 2 -8.78 6.08 21.57
C SER A 2 -9.23 6.29 20.67
N THR A 3 -9.35 6.48 20.65
CA THR A 3 -9.94 6.83 19.86
C THR A 3 -9.63 7.73 19.01
N GLU A 4 -8.68 8.22 19.08
CA GLU A 4 -8.36 9.08 18.23
C GLU A 4 -8.19 8.58 17.06
N LYS A 5 -8.60 9.02 16.25
CA LYS A 5 -8.59 8.59 15.09
C LYS A 5 -7.59 9.20 14.32
N ARG A 6 -6.41 8.87 14.48
CA ARG A 6 -5.42 9.24 13.60
C ARG A 6 -5.70 8.59 12.32
N PRO A 7 -5.51 9.23 11.16
CA PRO A 7 -5.71 8.62 9.86
C PRO A 7 -4.50 7.73 9.57
N GLU A 8 -4.53 6.56 10.10
CA GLU A 8 -3.39 5.66 10.01
C GLU A 8 -3.39 4.82 8.76
N LEU A 9 -2.20 4.52 8.28
CA LEU A 9 -1.99 3.63 7.17
C LEU A 9 -1.39 2.34 7.70
N THR A 10 -1.71 1.21 7.05
CA THR A 10 -1.04 -0.04 7.38
C THR A 10 0.39 0.01 6.87
N LYS A 11 1.24 -0.90 7.37
CA LYS A 11 2.61 -1.00 6.89
C LYS A 11 2.65 -1.22 5.40
N GLU A 12 1.73 -2.04 4.90
CA GLU A 12 1.68 -2.36 3.48
C GLU A 12 1.24 -1.15 2.65
N GLU A 13 0.35 -0.33 3.18
CA GLU A 13 -0.04 0.90 2.49
C GLU A 13 1.13 1.87 2.42
N VAL A 14 1.88 2.01 3.51
CA VAL A 14 3.07 2.86 3.49
C VAL A 14 4.09 2.34 2.50
N LEU A 15 4.31 1.02 2.49
CA LEU A 15 5.23 0.41 1.55
C LEU A 15 4.81 0.68 0.11
N PHE A 16 3.51 0.56 -0.17
CA PHE A 16 3.00 0.82 -1.51
C PHE A 16 3.21 2.29 -1.91
N MET A 17 3.00 3.21 -0.96
CA MET A 17 3.27 4.63 -1.23
C MET A 17 4.74 4.85 -1.56
N HIS A 18 5.64 4.22 -0.79
CA HIS A 18 7.07 4.32 -1.06
C HIS A 18 7.42 3.74 -2.42
N TYR A 19 6.79 2.61 -2.77
CA TYR A 19 6.99 2.02 -4.08
C TYR A 19 6.62 3.01 -5.20
N LYS A 20 5.47 3.65 -5.08
CA LYS A 20 5.01 4.59 -6.11
C LYS A 20 5.94 5.81 -6.21
N ARG A 21 6.64 6.12 -5.14
CA ARG A 21 7.56 7.26 -5.11
C ARG A 21 9.01 6.87 -5.35
N GLY A 22 9.25 5.61 -5.68
CA GLY A 22 10.60 5.14 -5.98
C GLY A 22 11.48 4.96 -4.76
N MET A 23 10.89 4.79 -3.59
CA MET A 23 11.63 4.72 -2.33
C MET A 23 11.51 3.39 -1.60
N ALA A 24 11.03 2.35 -2.29
CA ALA A 24 10.74 1.09 -1.60
C ALA A 24 11.93 0.13 -1.49
N GLY A 25 13.03 0.43 -2.14
CA GLY A 25 14.16 -0.48 -2.21
C GLY A 25 13.97 -1.50 -3.32
N SER A 26 15.06 -2.12 -3.77
CA SER A 26 15.02 -2.93 -4.98
C SER A 26 14.22 -4.22 -4.81
N GLY A 27 14.33 -4.87 -3.65
CA GLY A 27 13.61 -6.12 -3.43
C GLY A 27 12.11 -5.95 -3.40
N MET A 28 11.62 -4.98 -2.65
CA MET A 28 10.19 -4.73 -2.56
C MET A 28 9.63 -4.18 -3.86
N THR A 29 10.41 -3.34 -4.55
CA THR A 29 10.02 -2.85 -5.86
C THR A 29 9.83 -4.01 -6.82
N ALA A 30 10.76 -4.96 -6.82
CA ALA A 30 10.66 -6.13 -7.69
C ALA A 30 9.44 -6.99 -7.34
N LEU A 31 9.16 -7.14 -6.05
CA LEU A 31 8.02 -7.94 -5.62
C LEU A 31 6.71 -7.30 -6.08
N ILE A 32 6.56 -6.01 -5.89
CA ILE A 32 5.33 -5.32 -6.29
C ILE A 32 5.18 -5.32 -7.81
N ASP A 33 6.29 -5.11 -8.54
CA ASP A 33 6.25 -5.20 -9.99
C ASP A 33 5.81 -6.59 -10.45
N ALA A 34 6.28 -7.63 -9.76
CA ALA A 34 5.87 -8.99 -10.09
C ALA A 34 4.38 -9.20 -9.85
N ILE A 35 3.84 -8.64 -8.76
CA ILE A 35 2.41 -8.75 -8.48
C ILE A 35 1.60 -8.16 -9.63
N TRP A 36 2.02 -7.02 -10.16
CA TRP A 36 1.32 -6.40 -11.28
C TRP A 36 1.33 -7.26 -12.53
N LYS A 37 2.40 -8.01 -12.74
CA LYS A 37 2.56 -8.81 -13.95
C LYS A 37 1.91 -10.17 -13.88
N LEU A 38 1.54 -10.61 -12.69
CA LEU A 38 0.97 -11.95 -12.51
C LEU A 38 -0.52 -11.96 -12.81
N ASP A 39 -0.99 -13.09 -13.30
CA ASP A 39 -2.41 -13.29 -13.46
C ASP A 39 -3.05 -13.51 -12.09
N ARG A 40 -4.37 -13.61 -12.08
CA ARG A 40 -5.12 -13.70 -10.84
C ARG A 40 -4.73 -14.93 -10.02
N THR A 41 -4.54 -16.07 -10.71
CA THR A 41 -4.20 -17.32 -10.05
C THR A 41 -2.84 -17.26 -9.37
N ASN A 42 -1.84 -16.72 -10.06
CA ASN A 42 -0.50 -16.63 -9.50
C ASN A 42 -0.41 -15.53 -8.44
N ARG A 43 -1.17 -14.46 -8.61
CA ARG A 43 -1.25 -13.43 -7.58
C ARG A 43 -1.82 -14.00 -6.29
N ALA A 44 -2.80 -14.88 -6.38
CA ALA A 44 -3.36 -15.53 -5.20
C ALA A 44 -2.31 -16.38 -4.48
N LYS A 45 -1.38 -16.98 -5.21
CA LYS A 45 -0.30 -17.74 -4.59
C LYS A 45 0.66 -16.83 -3.82
N ILE A 46 0.96 -15.67 -4.37
CA ILE A 46 1.78 -14.68 -3.67
C ILE A 46 1.07 -14.22 -2.39
N ALA A 47 -0.26 -14.13 -2.45
CA ALA A 47 -1.04 -13.70 -1.30
C ALA A 47 -0.94 -14.66 -0.11
N LEU A 48 -0.52 -15.89 -0.32
CA LEU A 48 -0.31 -16.82 0.80
C LEU A 48 0.81 -16.32 1.73
N GLY A 49 1.84 -15.68 1.17
CA GLY A 49 2.94 -15.14 1.96
C GLY A 49 2.84 -13.65 2.23
N PHE A 50 2.15 -12.92 1.36
CA PHE A 50 2.05 -11.47 1.45
C PHE A 50 0.60 -11.01 1.24
N PRO A 51 -0.33 -11.47 2.11
CA PRO A 51 -1.75 -11.20 1.85
C PRO A 51 -2.11 -9.72 1.85
N GLU A 52 -1.56 -8.96 2.80
CA GLU A 52 -1.91 -7.55 2.91
C GLU A 52 -1.36 -6.75 1.74
N LEU A 53 -0.15 -7.10 1.29
CA LEU A 53 0.44 -6.39 0.17
C LEU A 53 -0.33 -6.63 -1.11
N VAL A 54 -0.74 -7.87 -1.36
CA VAL A 54 -1.55 -8.19 -2.53
C VAL A 54 -2.90 -7.47 -2.44
N THR A 55 -3.48 -7.40 -1.24
CA THR A 55 -4.73 -6.68 -1.04
C THR A 55 -4.60 -5.21 -1.42
N VAL A 56 -3.52 -4.56 -0.98
CA VAL A 56 -3.29 -3.16 -1.31
C VAL A 56 -3.15 -2.98 -2.82
N CYS A 57 -2.39 -3.85 -3.48
CA CYS A 57 -2.21 -3.78 -4.92
C CYS A 57 -3.55 -3.95 -5.65
N ASN A 58 -4.36 -4.90 -5.20
CA ASN A 58 -5.66 -5.13 -5.81
C ASN A 58 -6.60 -3.93 -5.61
N ARG A 59 -6.57 -3.35 -4.42
CA ARG A 59 -7.41 -2.18 -4.15
C ARG A 59 -7.00 -1.00 -5.02
N PHE A 60 -5.70 -0.80 -5.19
CA PHE A 60 -5.23 0.28 -6.05
C PHE A 60 -5.73 0.09 -7.48
N ASN A 61 -5.73 -1.15 -7.94
CA ASN A 61 -6.15 -1.44 -9.31
C ASN A 61 -7.67 -1.37 -9.48
N ASP A 62 -8.42 -1.80 -8.47
CA ASP A 62 -9.86 -2.01 -8.61
C ASP A 62 -10.74 -0.95 -7.96
N GLU A 63 -10.24 -0.26 -6.94
CA GLU A 63 -11.04 0.69 -6.17
C GLU A 63 -10.81 2.11 -6.64
N VAL A 64 -11.81 2.70 -7.22
CA VAL A 64 -11.74 4.10 -7.65
C VAL A 64 -11.53 4.98 -6.43
N GLY A 65 -10.53 5.84 -6.50
CA GLY A 65 -10.26 6.79 -5.42
C GLY A 65 -9.36 6.28 -4.32
N TYR A 66 -8.93 5.02 -4.39
CA TYR A 66 -8.10 4.47 -3.33
C TYR A 66 -6.75 5.20 -3.24
N TRP A 67 -6.12 5.48 -4.39
CA TRP A 67 -4.85 6.18 -4.40
C TRP A 67 -4.96 7.57 -3.77
N GLU A 68 -5.99 8.30 -4.14
CA GLU A 68 -6.21 9.64 -3.58
C GLU A 68 -6.46 9.59 -2.08
N ASP A 69 -7.17 8.55 -1.63
CA ASP A 69 -7.39 8.36 -0.22
C ASP A 69 -6.09 8.05 0.53
N LEU A 70 -5.22 7.22 -0.07
CA LEU A 70 -3.92 6.94 0.53
C LEU A 70 -3.09 8.20 0.64
N GLU A 71 -3.05 9.00 -0.41
CA GLU A 71 -2.28 10.24 -0.38
C GLU A 71 -2.79 11.18 0.68
N ARG A 72 -4.10 11.31 0.80
CA ARG A 72 -4.69 12.19 1.80
C ARG A 72 -4.32 11.74 3.21
N ARG A 73 -4.44 10.44 3.47
CA ARG A 73 -4.11 9.90 4.80
C ARG A 73 -2.63 10.00 5.11
N TYR A 74 -1.79 9.76 4.11
CA TYR A 74 -0.36 9.85 4.28
C TYR A 74 0.06 11.30 4.61
N ASN A 75 -0.48 12.26 3.89
CA ASN A 75 -0.16 13.66 4.13
C ASN A 75 -0.67 14.11 5.49
N LYS A 76 -1.84 13.66 5.88
CA LYS A 76 -2.40 14.00 7.18
C LYS A 76 -1.54 13.44 8.31
N SER A 77 -1.07 12.20 8.18
CA SER A 77 -0.18 11.61 9.18
C SER A 77 1.10 12.40 9.30
N ASN A 78 1.67 12.83 8.18
CA ASN A 78 2.89 13.61 8.20
C ASN A 78 2.67 14.97 8.87
N GLU A 79 1.53 15.60 8.61
CA GLU A 79 1.20 16.85 9.28
C GLU A 79 1.14 16.67 10.80
N LEU A 80 0.51 15.59 11.24
CA LEU A 80 0.39 15.32 12.66
C LEU A 80 1.74 15.06 13.31
N ILE A 81 2.61 14.36 12.60
CA ILE A 81 3.94 14.05 13.11
C ILE A 81 4.79 15.32 13.22
N ASN A 82 4.60 16.24 12.29
CA ASN A 82 5.43 17.45 12.23
C ASN A 82 4.92 18.58 13.11
N MET A 83 3.83 18.38 13.77
CA MET A 83 3.34 19.36 14.71
C MET A 83 4.01 19.21 16.05
#